data_5e6cf2e9346ff54542cd3fe0dfd9a19a
#
_entry.id   5e6cf2e9346ff54542cd3fe0dfd9a19a
#
_cell.length_a   1.000
_cell.length_b   1.000
_cell.length_c   1.000
_cell.angle_alpha   90.00
_cell.angle_beta   90.00
_cell.angle_gamma   90.00
#
_symmetry.space_group_name_H-M   'P 1'
#
loop_
_entity.id
_entity.type
_entity.pdbx_description
1 polymer ?
#
loop_
_entity_poly.entity_id
_entity_poly.type
_entity_poly.pdbx_seq_one_letter_code
_entity_poly.pdbx_strand_id
1 'polypeptide(L)'
;MTNQKDSLLHESFMLERGADARIRGDVRVQTGDAGGSRLPVIVLLHGFKGFKDWGSFPYAAERLAEQGFAVVTFNFSHNGVGETDFDELDKFALNTHTLELGDLEAVLKAVREGGLPLAERLDAGRIVLVGHSRGGGDCVLYAAEHESELRGIVSWNGIADCDLFGEEFRDLVLHDGVGYVPNARTKQQMPISAAFFEDLDRNRDRYDIVARAAAMKTPALFLQGDRDAARLVYGFEELREKAPQHRYVVLEGANHTFGVVHPWAGTTEHLERAIELTARFVSEVMQR
;
A
#
# COMPACT_ATOMS: atom_id res chain seq x y z
N MET A 1 -17.85 -3.64 -31.02
CA MET A 1 -16.74 -3.50 -30.02
C MET A 1 -17.18 -2.38 -29.07
N THR A 2 -17.87 -2.73 -28.00
CA THR A 2 -18.28 -1.78 -26.94
C THR A 2 -17.03 -1.30 -26.21
N ASN A 3 -16.90 0.01 -26.03
CA ASN A 3 -15.78 0.66 -25.37
C ASN A 3 -15.67 0.13 -23.94
N GLN A 4 -14.56 -0.53 -23.62
CA GLN A 4 -14.26 -1.14 -22.30
C GLN A 4 -14.20 -0.08 -21.15
N LYS A 5 -14.15 1.22 -21.49
CA LYS A 5 -14.18 2.32 -20.51
C LYS A 5 -15.52 2.55 -19.80
N ASP A 6 -16.63 2.03 -20.33
CA ASP A 6 -17.97 2.19 -19.76
C ASP A 6 -18.31 1.10 -18.70
N SER A 7 -17.34 0.26 -18.34
CA SER A 7 -17.58 -0.89 -17.45
C SER A 7 -17.25 -0.66 -15.97
N LEU A 8 -16.64 0.48 -15.61
CA LEU A 8 -16.23 0.80 -14.26
C LEU A 8 -16.90 2.08 -13.73
N LEU A 9 -17.41 2.03 -12.51
CA LEU A 9 -17.73 3.20 -11.71
C LEU A 9 -16.46 3.62 -10.96
N HIS A 10 -16.16 4.90 -10.95
CA HIS A 10 -15.03 5.50 -10.25
C HIS A 10 -15.50 6.77 -9.55
N GLU A 11 -15.40 6.78 -8.22
CA GLU A 11 -15.76 7.92 -7.40
C GLU A 11 -14.65 8.25 -6.42
N SER A 12 -14.36 9.54 -6.25
CA SER A 12 -13.33 10.02 -5.31
C SER A 12 -13.94 10.35 -3.96
N PHE A 13 -13.13 10.23 -2.91
CA PHE A 13 -13.50 10.60 -1.54
C PHE A 13 -12.41 11.38 -0.84
N MET A 14 -12.79 12.02 0.26
CA MET A 14 -11.88 12.69 1.18
C MET A 14 -12.31 12.42 2.61
N LEU A 15 -11.35 12.02 3.47
CA LEU A 15 -11.57 11.87 4.91
C LEU A 15 -10.70 12.88 5.66
N GLU A 16 -11.30 13.62 6.58
CA GLU A 16 -10.59 14.55 7.45
C GLU A 16 -9.85 13.78 8.56
N ARG A 17 -8.58 14.13 8.81
CA ARG A 17 -7.70 13.50 9.81
C ARG A 17 -7.19 14.49 10.87
N GLY A 18 -7.87 15.59 11.05
CA GLY A 18 -7.51 16.69 11.94
C GLY A 18 -7.56 18.01 11.21
N ALA A 19 -6.99 19.07 11.79
CA ALA A 19 -7.13 20.43 11.27
C ALA A 19 -6.59 20.62 9.85
N ASP A 20 -5.49 19.93 9.49
CA ASP A 20 -4.79 20.14 8.21
C ASP A 20 -4.45 18.84 7.47
N ALA A 21 -4.82 17.67 7.99
CA ALA A 21 -4.51 16.39 7.40
C ALA A 21 -5.73 15.76 6.74
N ARG A 22 -5.58 15.26 5.51
CA ARG A 22 -6.66 14.67 4.72
C ARG A 22 -6.18 13.44 4.00
N ILE A 23 -7.02 12.41 4.00
CA ILE A 23 -6.87 11.23 3.15
C ILE A 23 -7.72 11.48 1.90
N ARG A 24 -7.07 11.51 0.75
CA ARG A 24 -7.72 11.60 -0.57
C ARG A 24 -7.68 10.22 -1.21
N GLY A 25 -8.80 9.70 -1.66
CA GLY A 25 -8.86 8.37 -2.24
C GLY A 25 -9.91 8.22 -3.31
N ASP A 26 -9.93 7.02 -3.91
CA ASP A 26 -10.88 6.63 -4.94
C ASP A 26 -11.44 5.25 -4.66
N VAL A 27 -12.69 5.05 -5.04
CA VAL A 27 -13.35 3.75 -5.09
C VAL A 27 -13.64 3.38 -6.55
N ARG A 28 -13.26 2.17 -6.95
CA ARG A 28 -13.54 1.63 -8.29
C ARG A 28 -14.27 0.30 -8.16
N VAL A 29 -15.37 0.16 -8.92
CA VAL A 29 -16.16 -1.08 -9.00
C VAL A 29 -16.64 -1.31 -10.43
N GLN A 30 -16.84 -2.58 -10.80
CA GLN A 30 -17.43 -2.92 -12.11
C GLN A 30 -18.92 -2.57 -12.15
N THR A 31 -19.38 -2.01 -13.29
CA THR A 31 -20.79 -1.62 -13.52
C THR A 31 -21.74 -2.79 -13.75
N GLY A 32 -21.23 -3.95 -14.15
CA GLY A 32 -21.99 -5.03 -14.81
C GLY A 32 -22.80 -5.96 -13.92
N ASP A 33 -22.79 -5.82 -12.59
CA ASP A 33 -23.61 -6.65 -11.71
C ASP A 33 -24.98 -6.00 -11.44
N ALA A 34 -25.92 -6.25 -12.33
CA ALA A 34 -27.33 -5.83 -12.17
C ALA A 34 -28.03 -6.44 -10.94
N GLY A 35 -27.32 -7.28 -10.18
CA GLY A 35 -27.85 -7.98 -8.99
C GLY A 35 -27.60 -7.27 -7.66
N GLY A 36 -26.84 -6.14 -7.63
CA GLY A 36 -26.60 -5.38 -6.39
C GLY A 36 -25.79 -6.13 -5.32
N SER A 37 -25.07 -7.22 -5.66
CA SER A 37 -24.25 -7.94 -4.70
C SER A 37 -23.04 -7.10 -4.27
N ARG A 38 -22.71 -7.14 -2.97
CA ARG A 38 -21.50 -6.50 -2.43
C ARG A 38 -20.26 -7.27 -2.89
N LEU A 39 -19.26 -6.53 -3.33
CA LEU A 39 -17.99 -7.07 -3.84
C LEU A 39 -16.94 -7.12 -2.73
N PRO A 40 -16.08 -8.15 -2.72
CA PRO A 40 -14.92 -8.16 -1.85
C PRO A 40 -14.06 -6.91 -2.08
N VAL A 41 -13.54 -6.35 -0.99
CA VAL A 41 -12.80 -5.08 -1.01
C VAL A 41 -11.31 -5.34 -1.03
N ILE A 42 -10.62 -4.72 -1.97
CA ILE A 42 -9.17 -4.58 -1.98
C ILE A 42 -8.82 -3.14 -1.62
N VAL A 43 -7.97 -2.94 -0.62
CA VAL A 43 -7.41 -1.62 -0.29
C VAL A 43 -5.95 -1.60 -0.71
N LEU A 44 -5.59 -0.69 -1.63
CA LEU A 44 -4.24 -0.55 -2.17
C LEU A 44 -3.46 0.56 -1.44
N LEU A 45 -2.30 0.20 -0.88
CA LEU A 45 -1.40 1.07 -0.15
C LEU A 45 -0.14 1.36 -0.98
N HIS A 46 0.17 2.63 -1.18
CA HIS A 46 1.43 3.05 -1.81
C HIS A 46 2.62 3.02 -0.83
N GLY A 47 3.83 3.11 -1.36
CA GLY A 47 5.06 3.16 -0.58
C GLY A 47 5.62 4.57 -0.38
N PHE A 48 6.84 4.63 0.18
CA PHE A 48 7.60 5.87 0.38
C PHE A 48 7.81 6.62 -0.93
N LYS A 49 7.54 7.92 -0.94
CA LYS A 49 7.49 8.78 -2.16
C LYS A 49 6.50 8.31 -3.22
N GLY A 50 5.52 7.50 -2.82
CA GLY A 50 4.41 7.06 -3.65
C GLY A 50 3.14 7.87 -3.39
N PHE A 51 2.13 7.64 -4.22
CA PHE A 51 0.78 8.17 -4.08
C PHE A 51 -0.20 7.35 -4.92
N LYS A 52 -1.50 7.49 -4.64
CA LYS A 52 -2.57 6.67 -5.27
C LYS A 52 -2.60 6.71 -6.79
N ASP A 53 -2.10 7.81 -7.40
CA ASP A 53 -2.06 8.01 -8.85
C ASP A 53 -0.67 7.78 -9.44
N TRP A 54 0.29 7.28 -8.66
CA TRP A 54 1.63 7.00 -9.13
C TRP A 54 1.63 5.81 -10.13
N GLY A 55 2.09 6.06 -11.35
CA GLY A 55 2.38 5.04 -12.36
C GLY A 55 1.30 3.97 -12.48
N SER A 56 1.56 2.81 -11.88
CA SER A 56 0.73 1.61 -12.02
C SER A 56 -0.52 1.55 -11.15
N PHE A 57 -0.64 2.37 -10.10
CA PHE A 57 -1.74 2.21 -9.14
C PHE A 57 -3.13 2.37 -9.74
N PRO A 58 -3.43 3.41 -10.57
CA PRO A 58 -4.73 3.52 -11.22
C PRO A 58 -5.03 2.33 -12.13
N TYR A 59 -4.04 1.92 -12.93
CA TYR A 59 -4.18 0.78 -13.82
C TYR A 59 -4.42 -0.53 -13.05
N ALA A 60 -3.64 -0.80 -12.02
CA ALA A 60 -3.80 -2.00 -11.20
C ALA A 60 -5.18 -2.02 -10.51
N ALA A 61 -5.65 -0.87 -10.01
CA ALA A 61 -6.98 -0.74 -9.42
C ALA A 61 -8.10 -1.03 -10.44
N GLU A 62 -7.99 -0.51 -11.66
CA GLU A 62 -8.93 -0.80 -12.75
C GLU A 62 -8.93 -2.29 -13.10
N ARG A 63 -7.75 -2.89 -13.29
CA ARG A 63 -7.62 -4.32 -13.62
C ARG A 63 -8.18 -5.25 -12.56
N LEU A 64 -8.00 -4.90 -11.27
CA LEU A 64 -8.59 -5.67 -10.17
C LEU A 64 -10.11 -5.47 -10.08
N ALA A 65 -10.60 -4.24 -10.32
CA ALA A 65 -12.03 -3.98 -10.35
C ALA A 65 -12.75 -4.73 -11.49
N GLU A 66 -12.12 -4.83 -12.67
CA GLU A 66 -12.62 -5.64 -13.80
C GLU A 66 -12.75 -7.13 -13.47
N GLN A 67 -12.04 -7.60 -12.45
CA GLN A 67 -12.11 -9.00 -11.98
C GLN A 67 -13.15 -9.21 -10.86
N GLY A 68 -14.01 -8.21 -10.60
CA GLY A 68 -15.13 -8.33 -9.66
C GLY A 68 -14.77 -7.98 -8.23
N PHE A 69 -13.73 -7.18 -8.00
CA PHE A 69 -13.42 -6.61 -6.69
C PHE A 69 -13.88 -5.14 -6.61
N ALA A 70 -14.21 -4.68 -5.41
CA ALA A 70 -14.26 -3.26 -5.12
C ALA A 70 -12.86 -2.81 -4.70
N VAL A 71 -12.29 -1.82 -5.39
CA VAL A 71 -10.91 -1.39 -5.13
C VAL A 71 -10.88 0.02 -4.59
N VAL A 72 -10.27 0.17 -3.41
CA VAL A 72 -10.05 1.45 -2.74
C VAL A 72 -8.56 1.79 -2.85
N THR A 73 -8.25 2.94 -3.42
CA THR A 73 -6.90 3.53 -3.43
C THR A 73 -6.91 4.83 -2.67
N PHE A 74 -5.85 5.17 -1.96
CA PHE A 74 -5.80 6.43 -1.22
C PHE A 74 -4.37 6.95 -1.05
N ASN A 75 -4.24 8.25 -0.78
CA ASN A 75 -3.03 8.89 -0.32
C ASN A 75 -3.03 8.91 1.20
N PHE A 76 -1.95 8.46 1.82
CA PHE A 76 -1.72 8.73 3.24
C PHE A 76 -1.71 10.25 3.48
N SER A 77 -2.27 10.68 4.60
CA SER A 77 -2.49 12.10 4.91
C SER A 77 -1.22 12.95 4.93
N HIS A 78 -0.07 12.31 5.15
CA HIS A 78 1.24 12.94 5.22
C HIS A 78 2.18 12.47 4.11
N ASN A 79 1.67 11.95 2.99
CA ASN A 79 2.53 11.55 1.87
C ASN A 79 3.11 12.72 1.06
N GLY A 80 2.71 13.95 1.39
CA GLY A 80 3.21 15.18 0.76
C GLY A 80 2.56 15.54 -0.57
N VAL A 81 1.50 14.83 -0.97
CA VAL A 81 0.79 15.06 -2.23
C VAL A 81 -0.58 15.68 -1.95
N GLY A 82 -0.72 16.94 -2.29
CA GLY A 82 -1.96 17.70 -2.22
C GLY A 82 -2.70 17.71 -3.55
N GLU A 83 -2.63 18.85 -4.25
CA GLU A 83 -3.20 19.02 -5.59
C GLU A 83 -2.22 18.62 -6.69
N THR A 84 -0.93 18.73 -6.41
CA THR A 84 0.15 18.32 -7.30
C THR A 84 1.17 17.45 -6.59
N ASP A 85 2.07 16.80 -7.35
CA ASP A 85 3.06 15.90 -6.83
C ASP A 85 4.02 16.61 -5.84
N PHE A 86 3.93 16.23 -4.57
CA PHE A 86 4.79 16.72 -3.50
C PHE A 86 4.78 18.24 -3.31
N ASP A 87 3.59 18.84 -3.30
CA ASP A 87 3.36 20.24 -2.98
C ASP A 87 3.13 20.51 -1.48
N GLU A 88 3.00 19.45 -0.66
CA GLU A 88 2.84 19.52 0.80
C GLU A 88 4.06 18.92 1.54
N LEU A 89 5.28 19.43 1.24
CA LEU A 89 6.53 18.87 1.82
C LEU A 89 6.61 18.96 3.35
N ASP A 90 5.97 19.95 3.98
CA ASP A 90 5.91 20.05 5.42
C ASP A 90 5.19 18.86 6.06
N LYS A 91 4.11 18.37 5.43
CA LYS A 91 3.44 17.15 5.86
C LYS A 91 4.31 15.93 5.59
N PHE A 92 4.94 15.86 4.42
CA PHE A 92 5.86 14.76 4.10
C PHE A 92 6.98 14.62 5.14
N ALA A 93 7.53 15.74 5.63
CA ALA A 93 8.56 15.74 6.67
C ALA A 93 8.11 15.04 7.96
N LEU A 94 6.84 15.17 8.31
CA LEU A 94 6.25 14.64 9.53
C LEU A 94 5.69 13.23 9.41
N ASN A 95 5.76 12.61 8.22
CA ASN A 95 5.19 11.29 7.99
C ASN A 95 5.89 10.20 8.79
N THR A 96 5.11 9.34 9.44
CA THR A 96 5.56 8.22 10.26
C THR A 96 4.73 6.97 9.99
N HIS A 97 5.19 5.78 10.40
CA HIS A 97 4.38 4.56 10.34
C HIS A 97 3.14 4.65 11.24
N THR A 98 3.22 5.31 12.41
CA THR A 98 2.04 5.55 13.26
C THR A 98 0.96 6.32 12.52
N LEU A 99 1.31 7.35 11.75
CA LEU A 99 0.36 8.12 10.95
C LEU A 99 -0.23 7.28 9.81
N GLU A 100 0.60 6.53 9.07
CA GLU A 100 0.13 5.68 7.97
C GLU A 100 -0.81 4.56 8.46
N LEU A 101 -0.48 3.88 9.55
CA LEU A 101 -1.37 2.86 10.16
C LEU A 101 -2.68 3.49 10.67
N GLY A 102 -2.61 4.69 11.26
CA GLY A 102 -3.81 5.42 11.67
C GLY A 102 -4.68 5.86 10.49
N ASP A 103 -4.09 6.23 9.37
CA ASP A 103 -4.81 6.56 8.14
C ASP A 103 -5.47 5.33 7.52
N LEU A 104 -4.76 4.20 7.48
CA LEU A 104 -5.31 2.92 7.05
C LEU A 104 -6.52 2.52 7.90
N GLU A 105 -6.42 2.63 9.24
CA GLU A 105 -7.56 2.38 10.14
C GLU A 105 -8.75 3.29 9.82
N ALA A 106 -8.52 4.58 9.53
CA ALA A 106 -9.60 5.50 9.17
C ALA A 106 -10.29 5.12 7.86
N VAL A 107 -9.52 4.69 6.85
CA VAL A 107 -10.09 4.18 5.58
C VAL A 107 -10.89 2.91 5.81
N LEU A 108 -10.35 1.95 6.55
CA LEU A 108 -11.04 0.69 6.83
C LEU A 108 -12.29 0.89 7.69
N LYS A 109 -12.25 1.83 8.64
CA LYS A 109 -13.42 2.24 9.39
C LYS A 109 -14.49 2.82 8.46
N ALA A 110 -14.12 3.71 7.54
CA ALA A 110 -15.05 4.27 6.57
C ALA A 110 -15.64 3.19 5.64
N VAL A 111 -14.87 2.17 5.24
CA VAL A 111 -15.41 0.99 4.52
C VAL A 111 -16.46 0.27 5.37
N ARG A 112 -16.15 -0.01 6.63
CA ARG A 112 -17.04 -0.76 7.54
C ARG A 112 -18.33 0.00 7.88
N GLU A 113 -18.25 1.31 8.03
CA GLU A 113 -19.38 2.17 8.40
C GLU A 113 -20.19 2.69 7.21
N GLY A 114 -19.77 2.35 5.97
CA GLY A 114 -20.45 2.82 4.76
C GLY A 114 -20.21 4.32 4.47
N GLY A 115 -19.10 4.86 4.94
CA GLY A 115 -18.71 6.26 4.79
C GLY A 115 -17.97 6.58 3.49
N LEU A 116 -17.72 5.59 2.63
CA LEU A 116 -17.12 5.80 1.31
C LEU A 116 -18.19 5.85 0.21
N PRO A 117 -17.90 6.48 -0.94
CA PRO A 117 -18.74 6.36 -2.12
C PRO A 117 -18.95 4.89 -2.51
N LEU A 118 -20.07 4.57 -3.16
CA LEU A 118 -20.41 3.22 -3.60
C LEU A 118 -20.46 2.18 -2.46
N ALA A 119 -20.70 2.62 -1.22
CA ALA A 119 -20.68 1.78 -0.02
C ALA A 119 -21.64 0.58 -0.11
N GLU A 120 -22.74 0.71 -0.83
CA GLU A 120 -23.70 -0.37 -1.08
C GLU A 120 -23.10 -1.53 -1.89
N ARG A 121 -22.00 -1.26 -2.61
CA ARG A 121 -21.26 -2.24 -3.40
C ARG A 121 -20.09 -2.89 -2.64
N LEU A 122 -19.69 -2.35 -1.50
CA LEU A 122 -18.54 -2.80 -0.71
C LEU A 122 -18.95 -3.85 0.32
N ASP A 123 -18.29 -5.01 0.31
CA ASP A 123 -18.46 -6.02 1.37
C ASP A 123 -17.44 -5.79 2.48
N ALA A 124 -17.85 -5.09 3.51
CA ALA A 124 -17.02 -4.78 4.67
C ALA A 124 -16.57 -6.00 5.50
N GLY A 125 -17.17 -7.17 5.29
CA GLY A 125 -16.76 -8.44 5.90
C GLY A 125 -15.69 -9.20 5.11
N ARG A 126 -15.33 -8.72 3.91
CA ARG A 126 -14.38 -9.36 3.01
C ARG A 126 -13.36 -8.37 2.48
N ILE A 127 -12.34 -8.04 3.32
CA ILE A 127 -11.31 -7.05 3.02
C ILE A 127 -9.94 -7.72 2.89
N VAL A 128 -9.19 -7.38 1.85
CA VAL A 128 -7.77 -7.70 1.65
C VAL A 128 -6.97 -6.42 1.46
N LEU A 129 -5.82 -6.32 2.12
CA LEU A 129 -4.87 -5.22 1.87
C LEU A 129 -3.86 -5.66 0.80
N VAL A 130 -3.52 -4.73 -0.07
CA VAL A 130 -2.44 -4.90 -1.05
C VAL A 130 -1.51 -3.71 -0.93
N GLY A 131 -0.25 -3.91 -0.59
CA GLY A 131 0.68 -2.81 -0.38
C GLY A 131 1.96 -2.97 -1.19
N HIS A 132 2.48 -1.85 -1.71
CA HIS A 132 3.75 -1.81 -2.41
C HIS A 132 4.83 -1.19 -1.53
N SER A 133 6.02 -1.80 -1.50
CA SER A 133 7.19 -1.27 -0.80
C SER A 133 6.89 -1.03 0.70
N ARG A 134 6.98 0.19 1.20
CA ARG A 134 6.60 0.58 2.57
C ARG A 134 5.16 0.18 2.88
N GLY A 135 4.21 0.42 1.96
CA GLY A 135 2.82 -0.01 2.14
C GLY A 135 2.66 -1.54 2.27
N GLY A 136 3.58 -2.34 1.69
CA GLY A 136 3.64 -3.79 1.90
C GLY A 136 4.00 -4.17 3.33
N GLY A 137 4.93 -3.44 3.95
CA GLY A 137 5.24 -3.56 5.38
C GLY A 137 4.07 -3.13 6.26
N ASP A 138 3.41 -2.00 5.95
CA ASP A 138 2.26 -1.51 6.69
C ASP A 138 1.08 -2.51 6.65
N CYS A 139 0.90 -3.24 5.54
CA CYS A 139 -0.07 -4.34 5.47
C CYS A 139 0.21 -5.43 6.51
N VAL A 140 1.48 -5.82 6.69
CA VAL A 140 1.87 -6.83 7.70
C VAL A 140 1.64 -6.30 9.11
N LEU A 141 2.09 -5.08 9.39
CA LEU A 141 1.95 -4.46 10.72
C LEU A 141 0.48 -4.34 11.12
N TYR A 142 -0.35 -3.84 10.20
CA TYR A 142 -1.78 -3.70 10.45
C TYR A 142 -2.46 -5.06 10.66
N ALA A 143 -2.19 -6.01 9.76
CA ALA A 143 -2.82 -7.33 9.82
C ALA A 143 -2.46 -8.11 11.09
N ALA A 144 -1.23 -7.97 11.60
CA ALA A 144 -0.80 -8.61 12.84
C ALA A 144 -1.55 -8.09 14.10
N GLU A 145 -2.09 -6.87 14.04
CA GLU A 145 -2.87 -6.28 15.13
C GLU A 145 -4.39 -6.45 14.95
N HIS A 146 -4.85 -6.70 13.69
CA HIS A 146 -6.27 -6.71 13.30
C HIS A 146 -6.67 -7.97 12.51
N GLU A 147 -6.16 -9.15 12.92
CA GLU A 147 -6.32 -10.42 12.18
C GLU A 147 -7.79 -10.76 11.84
N SER A 148 -8.73 -10.46 12.75
CA SER A 148 -10.15 -10.78 12.55
C SER A 148 -10.86 -9.89 11.52
N GLU A 149 -10.24 -8.79 11.14
CA GLU A 149 -10.83 -7.78 10.24
C GLU A 149 -10.48 -8.01 8.77
N LEU A 150 -9.46 -8.84 8.51
CA LEU A 150 -8.91 -9.05 7.18
C LEU A 150 -9.00 -10.50 6.74
N ARG A 151 -9.26 -10.73 5.46
CA ARG A 151 -9.20 -12.05 4.83
C ARG A 151 -7.80 -12.43 4.35
N GLY A 152 -6.94 -11.45 4.15
CA GLY A 152 -5.57 -11.66 3.72
C GLY A 152 -4.84 -10.36 3.43
N ILE A 153 -3.55 -10.49 3.15
CA ILE A 153 -2.73 -9.38 2.67
C ILE A 153 -1.87 -9.81 1.48
N VAL A 154 -1.53 -8.86 0.62
CA VAL A 154 -0.55 -9.04 -0.46
C VAL A 154 0.52 -7.95 -0.34
N SER A 155 1.77 -8.34 -0.33
CA SER A 155 2.92 -7.43 -0.29
C SER A 155 3.65 -7.48 -1.63
N TRP A 156 3.71 -6.35 -2.33
CA TRP A 156 4.42 -6.14 -3.59
C TRP A 156 5.76 -5.48 -3.31
N ASN A 157 6.88 -6.20 -3.47
CA ASN A 157 8.23 -5.69 -3.20
C ASN A 157 8.30 -4.96 -1.84
N GLY A 158 7.65 -5.55 -0.82
CA GLY A 158 7.47 -4.92 0.48
C GLY A 158 8.75 -4.88 1.31
N ILE A 159 8.78 -3.91 2.22
CA ILE A 159 9.86 -3.83 3.22
C ILE A 159 9.71 -4.91 4.29
N ALA A 160 10.83 -5.38 4.82
CA ALA A 160 10.91 -6.22 6.02
C ALA A 160 11.47 -5.47 7.23
N ASP A 161 11.91 -4.22 7.02
CA ASP A 161 12.44 -3.31 8.02
C ASP A 161 11.84 -1.92 7.81
N CYS A 162 11.31 -1.33 8.87
CA CYS A 162 10.71 0.00 8.85
C CYS A 162 11.73 1.14 8.76
N ASP A 163 12.99 0.90 9.17
CA ASP A 163 14.05 1.89 8.97
C ASP A 163 14.55 1.84 7.53
N LEU A 164 14.15 2.83 6.77
CA LEU A 164 14.51 2.95 5.34
C LEU A 164 15.90 3.55 5.13
N PHE A 165 16.54 4.03 6.19
CA PHE A 165 17.76 4.83 6.12
C PHE A 165 18.92 4.17 6.88
N GLY A 166 20.13 4.58 6.59
CA GLY A 166 21.31 4.13 7.33
C GLY A 166 21.55 4.96 8.58
N GLU A 167 22.38 4.44 9.49
CA GLU A 167 22.72 5.08 10.78
C GLU A 167 23.25 6.50 10.61
N GLU A 168 24.11 6.76 9.62
CA GLU A 168 24.69 8.09 9.39
C GLU A 168 23.61 9.14 9.05
N PHE A 169 22.62 8.80 8.23
CA PHE A 169 21.50 9.70 7.93
C PHE A 169 20.59 9.88 9.14
N ARG A 170 20.35 8.81 9.89
CA ARG A 170 19.57 8.85 11.12
C ARG A 170 20.20 9.79 12.14
N ASP A 171 21.51 9.66 12.41
CA ASP A 171 22.25 10.51 13.35
C ASP A 171 22.21 11.99 12.93
N LEU A 172 22.37 12.25 11.63
CA LEU A 172 22.23 13.60 11.08
C LEU A 172 20.83 14.18 11.36
N VAL A 173 19.77 13.42 11.07
CA VAL A 173 18.39 13.90 11.28
C VAL A 173 18.08 14.11 12.75
N LEU A 174 18.52 13.21 13.63
CA LEU A 174 18.32 13.37 15.07
C LEU A 174 19.09 14.55 15.67
N HIS A 175 20.27 14.88 15.11
CA HIS A 175 21.05 16.03 15.51
C HIS A 175 20.49 17.35 14.99
N ASP A 176 20.15 17.41 13.68
CA ASP A 176 19.76 18.66 12.99
C ASP A 176 18.24 18.88 12.99
N GLY A 177 17.45 17.90 13.43
CA GLY A 177 15.98 17.91 13.43
C GLY A 177 15.35 17.54 12.09
N VAL A 178 16.08 17.65 10.97
CA VAL A 178 15.62 17.33 9.62
C VAL A 178 16.80 16.96 8.72
N GLY A 179 16.59 15.93 7.88
CA GLY A 179 17.48 15.58 6.78
C GLY A 179 16.72 15.54 5.46
N TYR A 180 17.45 15.43 4.36
CA TYR A 180 16.84 15.48 3.02
C TYR A 180 17.27 14.31 2.17
N VAL A 181 16.31 13.72 1.45
CA VAL A 181 16.56 12.67 0.46
C VAL A 181 16.09 13.12 -0.93
N PRO A 182 16.86 12.85 -1.99
CA PRO A 182 16.48 13.31 -3.31
C PRO A 182 15.28 12.54 -3.86
N ASN A 183 14.36 13.24 -4.51
CA ASN A 183 13.39 12.64 -5.42
C ASN A 183 13.95 12.74 -6.84
N ALA A 184 14.35 11.59 -7.41
CA ALA A 184 15.00 11.56 -8.73
C ALA A 184 14.10 12.10 -9.86
N ARG A 185 12.76 11.95 -9.72
CA ARG A 185 11.78 12.39 -10.72
C ARG A 185 11.52 13.90 -10.65
N THR A 186 11.14 14.41 -9.49
CA THR A 186 10.76 15.82 -9.32
C THR A 186 11.93 16.75 -9.07
N LYS A 187 13.12 16.18 -8.79
CA LYS A 187 14.35 16.90 -8.37
C LYS A 187 14.23 17.64 -7.04
N GLN A 188 13.16 17.43 -6.31
CA GLN A 188 12.97 17.99 -4.98
C GLN A 188 13.85 17.28 -3.95
N GLN A 189 14.22 18.00 -2.91
CA GLN A 189 14.81 17.46 -1.70
C GLN A 189 13.65 17.17 -0.73
N MET A 190 13.41 15.88 -0.49
CA MET A 190 12.30 15.42 0.35
C MET A 190 12.73 15.44 1.81
N PRO A 191 12.12 16.26 2.67
CA PRO A 191 12.52 16.38 4.07
C PRO A 191 12.05 15.16 4.89
N ILE A 192 12.91 14.70 5.79
CA ILE A 192 12.60 13.69 6.81
C ILE A 192 12.91 14.33 8.17
N SER A 193 11.91 14.48 9.02
CA SER A 193 12.11 15.03 10.36
C SER A 193 12.52 13.96 11.38
N ALA A 194 13.04 14.41 12.53
CA ALA A 194 13.37 13.53 13.65
C ALA A 194 12.17 12.68 14.11
N ALA A 195 10.94 13.17 13.93
CA ALA A 195 9.70 12.44 14.27
C ALA A 195 9.63 11.05 13.65
N PHE A 196 10.19 10.84 12.43
CA PHE A 196 10.24 9.52 11.80
C PHE A 196 11.05 8.52 12.64
N PHE A 197 12.26 8.90 13.06
CA PHE A 197 13.13 8.03 13.85
C PHE A 197 12.66 7.88 15.29
N GLU A 198 12.10 8.93 15.88
CA GLU A 198 11.47 8.88 17.21
C GLU A 198 10.28 7.92 17.23
N ASP A 199 9.50 7.87 16.14
CA ASP A 199 8.39 6.93 15.99
C ASP A 199 8.91 5.49 15.90
N LEU A 200 9.97 5.23 15.14
CA LEU A 200 10.62 3.92 15.06
C LEU A 200 11.13 3.47 16.42
N ASP A 201 11.82 4.34 17.16
CA ASP A 201 12.38 4.01 18.49
C ASP A 201 11.29 3.69 19.51
N ARG A 202 10.22 4.48 19.50
CA ARG A 202 9.08 4.33 20.41
C ARG A 202 8.30 3.03 20.14
N ASN A 203 8.29 2.57 18.90
CA ASN A 203 7.49 1.43 18.45
C ASN A 203 8.34 0.24 17.97
N ARG A 204 9.58 0.12 18.39
CA ARG A 204 10.54 -0.87 17.88
C ARG A 204 9.97 -2.30 17.79
N ASP A 205 9.37 -2.80 18.87
CA ASP A 205 8.80 -4.16 18.90
C ASP A 205 7.52 -4.26 18.05
N ARG A 206 6.77 -3.16 17.95
CA ARG A 206 5.56 -3.09 17.14
C ARG A 206 5.89 -3.14 15.65
N TYR A 207 7.01 -2.53 15.26
CA TYR A 207 7.44 -2.40 13.87
C TYR A 207 8.43 -3.46 13.41
N ASP A 208 8.63 -4.52 14.18
CA ASP A 208 9.36 -5.71 13.74
C ASP A 208 8.50 -6.52 12.75
N ILE A 209 8.58 -6.16 11.47
CA ILE A 209 7.77 -6.75 10.39
C ILE A 209 7.98 -8.26 10.32
N VAL A 210 9.21 -8.75 10.52
CA VAL A 210 9.54 -10.17 10.43
C VAL A 210 8.89 -10.94 11.57
N ALA A 211 9.03 -10.45 12.81
CA ALA A 211 8.39 -11.08 13.96
C ALA A 211 6.85 -11.01 13.87
N ARG A 212 6.29 -9.90 13.38
CA ARG A 212 4.85 -9.74 13.14
C ARG A 212 4.34 -10.73 12.10
N ALA A 213 5.02 -10.86 10.96
CA ALA A 213 4.66 -11.85 9.94
C ALA A 213 4.75 -13.28 10.47
N ALA A 214 5.79 -13.62 11.27
CA ALA A 214 5.95 -14.95 11.86
C ALA A 214 4.82 -15.33 12.83
N ALA A 215 4.29 -14.35 13.58
CA ALA A 215 3.19 -14.55 14.52
C ALA A 215 1.79 -14.49 13.86
N MET A 216 1.65 -13.81 12.73
CA MET A 216 0.38 -13.52 12.06
C MET A 216 -0.26 -14.79 11.48
N LYS A 217 -1.57 -14.96 11.70
CA LYS A 217 -2.39 -16.05 11.13
C LYS A 217 -3.11 -15.63 9.85
N THR A 218 -3.33 -14.33 9.67
CA THR A 218 -3.93 -13.79 8.44
C THR A 218 -3.12 -14.27 7.23
N PRO A 219 -3.75 -14.91 6.22
CA PRO A 219 -3.03 -15.37 5.04
C PRO A 219 -2.31 -14.23 4.32
N ALA A 220 -1.05 -14.46 3.93
CA ALA A 220 -0.29 -13.46 3.20
C ALA A 220 0.32 -14.04 1.91
N LEU A 221 0.39 -13.18 0.88
CA LEU A 221 1.15 -13.41 -0.34
C LEU A 221 2.23 -12.32 -0.47
N PHE A 222 3.49 -12.75 -0.50
CA PHE A 222 4.62 -11.87 -0.75
C PHE A 222 5.12 -12.06 -2.18
N LEU A 223 5.13 -10.98 -2.97
CA LEU A 223 5.67 -10.95 -4.32
C LEU A 223 6.93 -10.10 -4.33
N GLN A 224 8.05 -10.63 -4.82
CA GLN A 224 9.34 -9.95 -4.84
C GLN A 224 10.01 -10.09 -6.19
N GLY A 225 10.39 -8.95 -6.78
CA GLY A 225 11.26 -8.93 -7.96
C GLY A 225 12.72 -9.22 -7.57
N ASP A 226 13.39 -10.11 -8.32
CA ASP A 226 14.78 -10.49 -8.04
C ASP A 226 15.81 -9.44 -8.47
N ARG A 227 15.36 -8.41 -9.21
CA ARG A 227 16.18 -7.25 -9.62
C ARG A 227 15.91 -6.00 -8.78
N ASP A 228 15.28 -6.17 -7.63
CA ASP A 228 15.07 -5.11 -6.66
C ASP A 228 16.35 -4.79 -5.86
N ALA A 229 16.31 -3.74 -5.05
CA ALA A 229 17.40 -3.40 -4.14
C ALA A 229 17.74 -4.58 -3.21
N ALA A 230 19.04 -4.85 -3.04
CA ALA A 230 19.52 -6.03 -2.30
C ALA A 230 18.87 -6.18 -0.92
N ARG A 231 18.67 -5.07 -0.18
CA ARG A 231 18.04 -5.09 1.15
C ARG A 231 16.59 -5.61 1.11
N LEU A 232 15.83 -5.32 0.03
CA LEU A 232 14.45 -5.79 -0.11
C LEU A 232 14.42 -7.27 -0.45
N VAL A 233 15.33 -7.73 -1.31
CA VAL A 233 15.49 -9.16 -1.62
C VAL A 233 15.91 -9.94 -0.36
N TYR A 234 16.86 -9.42 0.43
CA TYR A 234 17.24 -10.03 1.71
C TYR A 234 16.08 -10.09 2.70
N GLY A 235 15.34 -8.99 2.85
CA GLY A 235 14.16 -8.95 3.72
C GLY A 235 13.08 -9.95 3.31
N PHE A 236 12.84 -10.12 2.01
CA PHE A 236 11.91 -11.13 1.50
C PHE A 236 12.39 -12.56 1.84
N GLU A 237 13.67 -12.87 1.70
CA GLU A 237 14.22 -14.18 2.05
C GLU A 237 14.14 -14.44 3.57
N GLU A 238 14.38 -13.41 4.39
CA GLU A 238 14.23 -13.50 5.84
C GLU A 238 12.77 -13.76 6.23
N LEU A 239 11.82 -13.03 5.63
CA LEU A 239 10.39 -13.29 5.82
C LEU A 239 10.03 -14.72 5.42
N ARG A 240 10.54 -15.23 4.31
CA ARG A 240 10.30 -16.60 3.84
C ARG A 240 10.84 -17.65 4.82
N GLU A 241 12.00 -17.38 5.42
CA GLU A 241 12.61 -18.26 6.41
C GLU A 241 11.85 -18.26 7.75
N LYS A 242 11.50 -17.05 8.24
CA LYS A 242 10.92 -16.87 9.59
C LYS A 242 9.40 -17.03 9.64
N ALA A 243 8.71 -16.82 8.52
CA ALA A 243 7.25 -16.90 8.42
C ALA A 243 6.80 -17.87 7.29
N PRO A 244 7.25 -19.13 7.28
CA PRO A 244 7.04 -20.09 6.17
C PRO A 244 5.58 -20.49 5.95
N GLN A 245 4.67 -20.14 6.87
CA GLN A 245 3.23 -20.38 6.75
C GLN A 245 2.55 -19.53 5.66
N HIS A 246 3.21 -18.50 5.15
CA HIS A 246 2.70 -17.62 4.11
C HIS A 246 3.18 -18.05 2.72
N ARG A 247 2.67 -17.39 1.68
CA ARG A 247 3.05 -17.66 0.29
C ARG A 247 4.09 -16.67 -0.19
N TYR A 248 5.09 -17.16 -0.90
CA TYR A 248 6.20 -16.39 -1.43
C TYR A 248 6.39 -16.69 -2.90
N VAL A 249 6.42 -15.65 -3.74
CA VAL A 249 6.64 -15.77 -5.18
C VAL A 249 7.70 -14.77 -5.62
N VAL A 250 8.74 -15.28 -6.26
CA VAL A 250 9.76 -14.46 -6.93
C VAL A 250 9.30 -14.16 -8.35
N LEU A 251 9.35 -12.90 -8.75
CA LEU A 251 9.11 -12.44 -10.11
C LEU A 251 10.47 -12.22 -10.78
N GLU A 252 10.91 -13.19 -11.57
CA GLU A 252 12.19 -13.18 -12.23
C GLU A 252 12.33 -11.99 -13.21
N GLY A 253 13.43 -11.25 -13.12
CA GLY A 253 13.70 -10.07 -13.93
C GLY A 253 12.96 -8.79 -13.49
N ALA A 254 12.06 -8.88 -12.53
CA ALA A 254 11.30 -7.71 -12.05
C ALA A 254 12.14 -6.83 -11.12
N ASN A 255 12.03 -5.52 -11.29
CA ASN A 255 12.60 -4.51 -10.39
C ASN A 255 11.56 -4.03 -9.38
N HIS A 256 11.93 -3.05 -8.55
CA HIS A 256 11.11 -2.51 -7.47
C HIS A 256 9.71 -2.06 -7.90
N THR A 257 9.54 -1.53 -9.10
CA THR A 257 8.26 -1.03 -9.63
C THR A 257 7.65 -1.95 -10.68
N PHE A 258 8.10 -3.19 -10.77
CA PHE A 258 7.72 -4.13 -11.83
C PHE A 258 7.96 -3.59 -13.25
N GLY A 259 8.97 -2.72 -13.42
CA GLY A 259 9.30 -2.07 -14.68
C GLY A 259 8.45 -0.86 -15.05
N VAL A 260 7.50 -0.48 -14.19
CA VAL A 260 6.63 0.68 -14.43
C VAL A 260 7.32 1.98 -14.04
N VAL A 261 6.97 3.05 -14.74
CA VAL A 261 7.46 4.40 -14.51
C VAL A 261 6.29 5.37 -14.24
N HIS A 262 6.62 6.53 -13.70
CA HIS A 262 5.68 7.64 -13.60
C HIS A 262 6.28 8.89 -14.29
N PRO A 263 5.54 9.60 -15.16
CA PRO A 263 4.13 9.34 -15.55
C PRO A 263 3.92 7.98 -16.23
N TRP A 264 2.68 7.49 -16.16
CA TRP A 264 2.29 6.19 -16.73
C TRP A 264 2.65 6.07 -18.23
N ALA A 265 3.41 5.06 -18.59
CA ALA A 265 3.85 4.80 -19.95
C ALA A 265 3.38 3.45 -20.51
N GLY A 266 2.50 2.77 -19.78
CA GLY A 266 1.97 1.46 -20.15
C GLY A 266 2.32 0.36 -19.15
N THR A 267 1.65 -0.78 -19.29
CA THR A 267 1.87 -1.96 -18.44
C THR A 267 3.13 -2.73 -18.85
N THR A 268 3.52 -3.67 -18.00
CA THR A 268 4.63 -4.60 -18.20
C THR A 268 4.19 -6.02 -17.89
N GLU A 269 4.89 -7.02 -18.41
CA GLU A 269 4.63 -8.42 -18.09
C GLU A 269 4.72 -8.71 -16.58
N HIS A 270 5.66 -8.07 -15.89
CA HIS A 270 5.85 -8.23 -14.45
C HIS A 270 4.66 -7.65 -13.65
N LEU A 271 4.16 -6.46 -14.04
CA LEU A 271 2.98 -5.88 -13.41
C LEU A 271 1.72 -6.73 -13.65
N GLU A 272 1.49 -7.17 -14.90
CA GLU A 272 0.35 -8.05 -15.21
C GLU A 272 0.41 -9.34 -14.40
N ARG A 273 1.60 -9.91 -14.24
CA ARG A 273 1.80 -11.10 -13.42
C ARG A 273 1.54 -10.86 -11.94
N ALA A 274 1.97 -9.71 -11.41
CA ALA A 274 1.69 -9.32 -10.03
C ALA A 274 0.17 -9.15 -9.79
N ILE A 275 -0.54 -8.51 -10.72
CA ILE A 275 -2.00 -8.33 -10.66
C ILE A 275 -2.72 -9.68 -10.72
N GLU A 276 -2.33 -10.57 -11.66
CA GLU A 276 -2.91 -11.90 -11.80
C GLU A 276 -2.77 -12.73 -10.52
N LEU A 277 -1.55 -12.77 -9.96
CA LEU A 277 -1.27 -13.52 -8.73
C LEU A 277 -2.05 -12.94 -7.54
N THR A 278 -2.18 -11.62 -7.47
CA THR A 278 -2.98 -10.93 -6.45
C THR A 278 -4.45 -11.31 -6.56
N ALA A 279 -5.05 -11.17 -7.74
CA ALA A 279 -6.45 -11.49 -7.94
C ALA A 279 -6.78 -12.96 -7.62
N ARG A 280 -5.90 -13.86 -8.03
CA ARG A 280 -6.03 -15.29 -7.71
C ARG A 280 -5.97 -15.54 -6.20
N PHE A 281 -4.98 -14.97 -5.50
CA PHE A 281 -4.86 -15.10 -4.05
C PHE A 281 -6.08 -14.52 -3.34
N VAL A 282 -6.53 -13.31 -3.72
CA VAL A 282 -7.71 -12.67 -3.14
C VAL A 282 -8.94 -13.57 -3.32
N SER A 283 -9.17 -14.09 -4.53
CA SER A 283 -10.29 -15.00 -4.79
C SER A 283 -10.25 -16.24 -3.91
N GLU A 284 -9.07 -16.82 -3.67
CA GLU A 284 -8.91 -18.01 -2.81
C GLU A 284 -9.20 -17.72 -1.33
N VAL A 285 -8.72 -16.60 -0.77
CA VAL A 285 -8.95 -16.27 0.64
C VAL A 285 -10.38 -15.80 0.91
N MET A 286 -11.09 -15.30 -0.10
CA MET A 286 -12.50 -14.91 -0.02
C MET A 286 -13.48 -16.08 0.02
N GLN A 287 -13.04 -17.28 -0.36
CA GLN A 287 -13.86 -18.52 -0.32
C GLN A 287 -13.78 -19.25 1.03
N ARG A 288 -12.88 -18.83 1.91
CA ARG A 288 -12.68 -19.37 3.27
C ARG A 288 -13.52 -18.60 4.29
#